data_755cf1f0e6b25aa4752f06290c6a34ae
#
_entry.id   755cf1f0e6b25aa4752f06290c6a34ae
#
_cell.length_a   1.000
_cell.length_b   1.000
_cell.length_c   1.000
_cell.angle_alpha   90.00
_cell.angle_beta   90.00
_cell.angle_gamma   90.00
#
_symmetry.space_group_name_H-M   'P 1'
#
loop_
_entity.id
_entity.type
_entity.pdbx_description
1 polymer ?
#
loop_
_entity_poly.entity_id
_entity_poly.type
_entity_poly.pdbx_seq_one_letter_code
_entity_poly.pdbx_strand_id
1 'polypeptide(L)'
;VSSVGSLGTCTSVNFIFAKLQMELAASAKDSALGYIKQIEGAQAEQKEVADMLQRCRELQNQAKDSGGCTEMPADVREFMDKNNLTYDLTTGGVSKPTKETADSLHNKDEWDVAIQSLQAYQETIGTDIQTKMVYVQDFMGQYNSYTQGANSAIQSGMQTLTAVARGQ
;
A
#
# COMPACT_ATOMS: atom_id res chain seq x y z
N VAL A 1 38.17 -6.71 44.16
CA VAL A 1 37.27 -7.70 43.52
C VAL A 1 35.87 -7.14 43.19
N SER A 2 35.45 -6.02 43.85
CA SER A 2 34.13 -5.42 43.67
C SER A 2 33.97 -4.53 42.45
N SER A 3 35.06 -4.11 41.79
CA SER A 3 35.00 -3.15 40.66
C SER A 3 34.74 -3.79 39.29
N VAL A 4 35.04 -5.05 39.13
CA VAL A 4 34.87 -5.77 37.84
C VAL A 4 33.38 -6.05 37.53
N GLY A 5 32.58 -6.30 38.56
CA GLY A 5 31.15 -6.55 38.40
C GLY A 5 30.35 -5.32 38.01
N SER A 6 30.73 -4.14 38.48
CA SER A 6 30.07 -2.86 38.16
C SER A 6 30.32 -2.38 36.71
N LEU A 7 31.54 -2.63 36.21
CA LEU A 7 31.95 -2.25 34.85
C LEU A 7 31.31 -3.13 33.76
N GLY A 8 31.18 -4.43 34.04
CA GLY A 8 30.49 -5.33 33.15
C GLY A 8 28.99 -5.02 32.98
N THR A 9 28.35 -4.55 34.05
CA THR A 9 26.91 -4.18 34.01
C THR A 9 26.65 -2.90 33.24
N CYS A 10 27.44 -1.85 33.38
CA CYS A 10 27.27 -0.58 32.64
C CYS A 10 27.49 -0.76 31.14
N THR A 11 28.55 -1.47 30.77
CA THR A 11 28.84 -1.80 29.35
C THR A 11 27.77 -2.71 28.74
N SER A 12 27.30 -3.69 29.52
CA SER A 12 26.22 -4.58 29.12
C SER A 12 24.91 -3.83 28.87
N VAL A 13 24.55 -2.82 29.67
CA VAL A 13 23.34 -2.02 29.51
C VAL A 13 23.35 -1.24 28.18
N ASN A 14 24.46 -0.59 27.84
CA ASN A 14 24.58 0.13 26.58
C ASN A 14 24.45 -0.79 25.36
N PHE A 15 25.07 -1.95 25.40
CA PHE A 15 24.96 -2.94 24.29
C PHE A 15 23.61 -3.62 24.24
N ILE A 16 22.94 -3.89 25.37
CA ILE A 16 21.58 -4.38 25.41
C ILE A 16 20.63 -3.37 24.80
N PHE A 17 20.78 -2.09 25.16
CA PHE A 17 19.98 -1.00 24.58
C PHE A 17 20.22 -0.87 23.07
N ALA A 18 21.47 -0.93 22.62
CA ALA A 18 21.80 -0.91 21.20
C ALA A 18 21.17 -2.08 20.45
N LYS A 19 21.21 -3.29 21.02
CA LYS A 19 20.56 -4.48 20.43
C LYS A 19 19.05 -4.29 20.31
N LEU A 20 18.40 -3.78 21.36
CA LEU A 20 16.95 -3.49 21.35
C LEU A 20 16.60 -2.46 20.25
N GLN A 21 17.38 -1.39 20.14
CA GLN A 21 17.21 -0.37 19.10
C GLN A 21 17.36 -0.97 17.69
N MET A 22 18.29 -1.87 17.49
CA MET A 22 18.47 -2.55 16.20
C MET A 22 17.32 -3.52 15.88
N GLU A 23 16.77 -4.19 16.86
CA GLU A 23 15.58 -5.04 16.69
C GLU A 23 14.35 -4.20 16.31
N LEU A 24 14.16 -3.03 16.95
CA LEU A 24 13.11 -2.08 16.60
C LEU A 24 13.30 -1.49 15.20
N ALA A 25 14.53 -1.19 14.81
CA ALA A 25 14.87 -0.75 13.46
C ALA A 25 14.53 -1.82 12.42
N ALA A 26 14.88 -3.07 12.66
CA ALA A 26 14.56 -4.19 11.77
C ALA A 26 13.03 -4.35 11.61
N SER A 27 12.27 -4.26 12.71
CA SER A 27 10.80 -4.32 12.69
C SER A 27 10.19 -3.17 11.89
N ALA A 28 10.69 -1.94 12.06
CA ALA A 28 10.23 -0.78 11.30
C ALA A 28 10.52 -0.93 9.80
N LYS A 29 11.70 -1.43 9.44
CA LYS A 29 12.09 -1.74 8.07
C LYS A 29 11.16 -2.79 7.44
N ASP A 30 10.88 -3.88 8.14
CA ASP A 30 9.99 -4.93 7.66
C ASP A 30 8.56 -4.41 7.43
N SER A 31 8.07 -3.55 8.32
CA SER A 31 6.77 -2.89 8.16
C SER A 31 6.75 -2.00 6.93
N ALA A 32 7.78 -1.19 6.71
CA ALA A 32 7.91 -0.35 5.52
C ALA A 32 7.92 -1.18 4.23
N LEU A 33 8.68 -2.27 4.19
CA LEU A 33 8.74 -3.19 3.04
C LEU A 33 7.39 -3.87 2.77
N GLY A 34 6.65 -4.21 3.82
CA GLY A 34 5.30 -4.76 3.70
C GLY A 34 4.34 -3.77 3.00
N TYR A 35 4.37 -2.51 3.39
CA TYR A 35 3.57 -1.47 2.74
C TYR A 35 4.05 -1.15 1.32
N ILE A 36 5.35 -1.16 1.05
CA ILE A 36 5.89 -0.98 -0.31
C ILE A 36 5.35 -2.07 -1.25
N LYS A 37 5.34 -3.32 -0.81
CA LYS A 37 4.75 -4.43 -1.59
C LYS A 37 3.26 -4.22 -1.88
N GLN A 38 2.50 -3.73 -0.91
CA GLN A 38 1.09 -3.41 -1.09
C GLN A 38 0.89 -2.24 -2.07
N ILE A 39 1.75 -1.23 -2.03
CA ILE A 39 1.75 -0.10 -2.97
C ILE A 39 2.02 -0.60 -4.38
N GLU A 40 3.01 -1.45 -4.58
CA GLU A 40 3.33 -2.03 -5.89
C GLU A 40 2.15 -2.82 -6.46
N GLY A 41 1.48 -3.63 -5.64
CA GLY A 41 0.26 -4.34 -6.03
C GLY A 41 -0.88 -3.39 -6.40
N ALA A 42 -1.10 -2.34 -5.62
CA ALA A 42 -2.13 -1.34 -5.89
C ALA A 42 -1.83 -0.51 -7.15
N GLN A 43 -0.57 -0.21 -7.43
CA GLN A 43 -0.15 0.46 -8.67
C GLN A 43 -0.38 -0.41 -9.91
N ALA A 44 -0.13 -1.71 -9.81
CA ALA A 44 -0.43 -2.66 -10.88
C ALA A 44 -1.94 -2.72 -11.16
N GLU A 45 -2.76 -2.78 -10.11
CA GLU A 45 -4.22 -2.76 -10.22
C GLU A 45 -4.72 -1.42 -10.79
N GLN A 46 -4.15 -0.29 -10.38
CA GLN A 46 -4.48 1.03 -10.93
C GLN A 46 -4.22 1.12 -12.43
N LYS A 47 -3.13 0.52 -12.90
CA LYS A 47 -2.82 0.43 -14.32
C LYS A 47 -3.83 -0.44 -15.07
N GLU A 48 -4.19 -1.60 -14.50
CA GLU A 48 -5.21 -2.48 -15.08
C GLU A 48 -6.55 -1.76 -15.23
N VAL A 49 -6.98 -1.02 -14.21
CA VAL A 49 -8.19 -0.19 -14.26
C VAL A 49 -8.10 0.91 -15.33
N ALA A 50 -6.94 1.54 -15.49
CA ALA A 50 -6.72 2.53 -16.54
C ALA A 50 -6.88 1.94 -17.94
N ASP A 51 -6.34 0.75 -18.17
CA ASP A 51 -6.49 0.03 -19.44
C ASP A 51 -7.95 -0.36 -19.70
N MET A 52 -8.67 -0.80 -18.67
CA MET A 52 -10.11 -1.08 -18.76
C MET A 52 -10.92 0.18 -19.08
N LEU A 53 -10.61 1.30 -18.43
CA LEU A 53 -11.26 2.60 -18.70
C LEU A 53 -11.08 3.03 -20.14
N GLN A 54 -9.89 2.88 -20.70
CA GLN A 54 -9.64 3.21 -22.09
C GLN A 54 -10.51 2.35 -23.03
N ARG A 55 -10.54 1.03 -22.81
CA ARG A 55 -11.37 0.10 -23.61
C ARG A 55 -12.86 0.42 -23.48
N CYS A 56 -13.35 0.73 -22.29
CA CYS A 56 -14.74 1.12 -22.07
C CYS A 56 -15.11 2.40 -22.84
N ARG A 57 -14.22 3.39 -22.87
CA ARG A 57 -14.43 4.62 -23.65
C ARG A 57 -14.46 4.37 -25.15
N GLU A 58 -13.59 3.50 -25.64
CA GLU A 58 -13.58 3.10 -27.06
C GLU A 58 -14.89 2.39 -27.45
N LEU A 59 -15.37 1.47 -26.61
CA LEU A 59 -16.63 0.77 -26.81
C LEU A 59 -17.85 1.68 -26.71
N GLN A 60 -17.82 2.66 -25.81
CA GLN A 60 -18.83 3.70 -25.68
C GLN A 60 -18.90 4.55 -26.97
N ASN A 61 -17.77 4.94 -27.53
CA ASN A 61 -17.72 5.71 -28.77
C ASN A 61 -18.27 4.90 -29.94
N GLN A 62 -17.97 3.60 -30.02
CA GLN A 62 -18.55 2.71 -31.03
C GLN A 62 -20.08 2.59 -30.88
N ALA A 63 -20.57 2.45 -29.66
CA ALA A 63 -22.01 2.40 -29.37
C ALA A 63 -22.71 3.70 -29.80
N LYS A 64 -22.07 4.86 -29.59
CA LYS A 64 -22.60 6.17 -29.99
C LYS A 64 -22.69 6.30 -31.51
N ASP A 65 -21.65 5.88 -32.22
CA ASP A 65 -21.56 6.03 -33.68
C ASP A 65 -22.48 5.07 -34.41
N SER A 66 -22.68 3.87 -33.86
CA SER A 66 -23.59 2.85 -34.40
C SER A 66 -25.07 3.10 -34.06
N GLY A 67 -25.36 4.06 -33.17
CA GLY A 67 -26.71 4.28 -32.62
C GLY A 67 -27.26 3.07 -31.86
N GLY A 68 -26.37 2.22 -31.36
CA GLY A 68 -26.69 0.94 -30.77
C GLY A 68 -25.96 0.66 -29.47
N CYS A 69 -25.69 -0.61 -29.24
CA CYS A 69 -25.02 -1.13 -28.08
C CYS A 69 -23.71 -1.82 -28.49
N THR A 70 -22.74 -1.83 -27.60
CA THR A 70 -21.52 -2.64 -27.73
C THR A 70 -21.39 -3.59 -26.55
N GLU A 71 -20.74 -4.72 -26.78
CA GLU A 71 -20.60 -5.76 -25.78
C GLU A 71 -19.48 -5.42 -24.78
N MET A 72 -19.77 -5.59 -23.47
CA MET A 72 -18.75 -5.48 -22.44
C MET A 72 -17.85 -6.70 -22.47
N PRO A 73 -16.51 -6.53 -22.54
CA PRO A 73 -15.57 -7.63 -22.44
C PRO A 73 -15.73 -8.42 -21.15
N ALA A 74 -15.58 -9.74 -21.23
CA ALA A 74 -15.78 -10.63 -20.09
C ALA A 74 -14.82 -10.32 -18.93
N ASP A 75 -13.57 -9.98 -19.21
CA ASP A 75 -12.56 -9.61 -18.21
C ASP A 75 -12.94 -8.33 -17.45
N VAL A 76 -13.49 -7.33 -18.13
CA VAL A 76 -14.00 -6.10 -17.49
C VAL A 76 -15.19 -6.41 -16.59
N ARG A 77 -16.13 -7.22 -17.06
CA ARG A 77 -17.28 -7.63 -16.27
C ARG A 77 -16.86 -8.39 -15.02
N GLU A 78 -15.98 -9.38 -15.16
CA GLU A 78 -15.48 -10.17 -14.03
C GLU A 78 -14.76 -9.29 -13.00
N PHE A 79 -13.97 -8.34 -13.45
CA PHE A 79 -13.30 -7.37 -12.57
C PHE A 79 -14.32 -6.52 -11.81
N MET A 80 -15.32 -5.99 -12.50
CA MET A 80 -16.37 -5.15 -11.88
C MET A 80 -17.23 -5.94 -10.90
N ASP A 81 -17.61 -7.17 -11.24
CA ASP A 81 -18.35 -8.08 -10.36
C ASP A 81 -17.54 -8.41 -9.09
N LYS A 82 -16.26 -8.75 -9.25
CA LYS A 82 -15.36 -9.07 -8.15
C LYS A 82 -15.22 -7.92 -7.15
N ASN A 83 -15.17 -6.68 -7.66
CA ASN A 83 -15.00 -5.48 -6.86
C ASN A 83 -16.33 -4.79 -6.50
N ASN A 84 -17.47 -5.42 -6.79
CA ASN A 84 -18.80 -4.89 -6.54
C ASN A 84 -19.06 -3.51 -7.17
N LEU A 85 -18.57 -3.30 -8.39
CA LEU A 85 -18.74 -2.09 -9.15
C LEU A 85 -20.02 -2.16 -9.99
N THR A 86 -20.75 -1.05 -10.09
CA THR A 86 -21.95 -0.95 -10.90
C THR A 86 -21.59 -0.65 -12.36
N TYR A 87 -22.13 -1.42 -13.31
CA TYR A 87 -21.84 -1.25 -14.74
C TYR A 87 -23.07 -1.22 -15.62
N ASP A 88 -24.25 -1.20 -15.03
CA ASP A 88 -25.49 -1.23 -15.79
C ASP A 88 -26.57 -0.37 -15.13
N LEU A 89 -27.53 0.09 -15.94
CA LEU A 89 -28.71 0.80 -15.47
C LEU A 89 -29.81 -0.21 -15.16
N THR A 90 -30.21 -0.28 -13.88
CA THR A 90 -31.37 -1.08 -13.51
C THR A 90 -32.64 -0.27 -13.60
N THR A 91 -33.67 -0.81 -14.26
CA THR A 91 -34.99 -0.20 -14.34
C THR A 91 -35.62 -0.17 -12.94
N GLY A 92 -35.63 1.01 -12.31
CA GLY A 92 -36.40 1.23 -11.07
C GLY A 92 -35.61 1.33 -9.77
N GLY A 93 -34.33 1.53 -9.79
CA GLY A 93 -33.53 1.81 -8.58
C GLY A 93 -32.10 1.23 -8.63
N VAL A 94 -31.25 1.80 -7.81
CA VAL A 94 -29.82 1.45 -7.71
C VAL A 94 -29.65 0.05 -7.08
N SER A 95 -30.07 -0.97 -7.76
CA SER A 95 -29.68 -2.35 -7.41
C SER A 95 -28.46 -2.69 -8.23
N LYS A 96 -27.39 -3.18 -7.57
CA LYS A 96 -26.26 -3.76 -8.30
C LYS A 96 -26.79 -4.88 -9.18
N PRO A 97 -26.57 -4.87 -10.51
CA PRO A 97 -26.97 -5.98 -11.33
C PRO A 97 -26.23 -7.22 -10.84
N THR A 98 -26.96 -8.29 -10.67
CA THR A 98 -26.33 -9.59 -10.43
C THR A 98 -25.78 -10.12 -11.74
N LYS A 99 -24.75 -10.97 -11.67
CA LYS A 99 -24.15 -11.62 -12.85
C LYS A 99 -25.19 -12.30 -13.77
N GLU A 100 -26.34 -12.68 -13.21
CA GLU A 100 -27.42 -13.36 -13.92
C GLU A 100 -28.38 -12.42 -14.65
N THR A 101 -28.44 -11.15 -14.23
CA THR A 101 -29.42 -10.16 -14.75
C THR A 101 -28.80 -9.09 -15.63
N ALA A 102 -27.47 -8.99 -15.66
CA ALA A 102 -26.78 -8.00 -16.46
C ALA A 102 -26.69 -8.43 -17.92
N ASP A 103 -27.23 -7.61 -18.82
CA ASP A 103 -26.98 -7.75 -20.24
C ASP A 103 -25.52 -7.45 -20.56
N SER A 104 -24.94 -8.16 -21.53
CA SER A 104 -23.59 -7.90 -22.03
C SER A 104 -23.53 -6.68 -22.94
N LEU A 105 -24.68 -6.29 -23.52
CA LEU A 105 -24.79 -5.17 -24.46
C LEU A 105 -25.08 -3.88 -23.71
N HIS A 106 -24.23 -2.88 -23.91
CA HIS A 106 -24.31 -1.59 -23.24
C HIS A 106 -24.48 -0.46 -24.27
N ASN A 107 -25.46 0.39 -24.03
CA ASN A 107 -25.63 1.66 -24.73
C ASN A 107 -24.69 2.73 -24.12
N LYS A 108 -24.69 3.91 -24.72
CA LYS A 108 -23.83 5.03 -24.27
C LYS A 108 -24.04 5.36 -22.78
N ASP A 109 -25.28 5.39 -22.29
CA ASP A 109 -25.61 5.80 -20.92
C ASP A 109 -25.20 4.70 -19.90
N GLU A 110 -25.32 3.43 -20.26
CA GLU A 110 -24.83 2.31 -19.49
C GLU A 110 -23.30 2.28 -19.41
N TRP A 111 -22.63 2.61 -20.51
CA TRP A 111 -21.17 2.81 -20.49
C TRP A 111 -20.73 3.98 -19.59
N ASP A 112 -21.50 5.05 -19.51
CA ASP A 112 -21.21 6.15 -18.57
C ASP A 112 -21.22 5.66 -17.12
N VAL A 113 -22.17 4.80 -16.76
CA VAL A 113 -22.23 4.19 -15.42
C VAL A 113 -20.99 3.35 -15.14
N ALA A 114 -20.61 2.48 -16.07
CA ALA A 114 -19.43 1.63 -15.93
C ALA A 114 -18.13 2.46 -15.82
N ILE A 115 -17.97 3.46 -16.66
CA ILE A 115 -16.80 4.36 -16.67
C ILE A 115 -16.70 5.13 -15.35
N GLN A 116 -17.80 5.70 -14.87
CA GLN A 116 -17.83 6.44 -13.60
C GLN A 116 -17.47 5.52 -12.42
N SER A 117 -17.98 4.29 -12.40
CA SER A 117 -17.65 3.31 -11.38
C SER A 117 -16.16 2.95 -11.37
N LEU A 118 -15.58 2.72 -12.55
CA LEU A 118 -14.15 2.43 -12.67
C LEU A 118 -13.27 3.62 -12.29
N GLN A 119 -13.68 4.84 -12.65
CA GLN A 119 -12.97 6.07 -12.24
C GLN A 119 -12.98 6.25 -10.73
N ALA A 120 -14.13 6.09 -10.09
CA ALA A 120 -14.26 6.18 -8.63
C ALA A 120 -13.41 5.12 -7.93
N TYR A 121 -13.36 3.92 -8.48
CA TYR A 121 -12.52 2.84 -7.96
C TYR A 121 -11.03 3.17 -8.12
N GLN A 122 -10.61 3.70 -9.27
CA GLN A 122 -9.24 4.15 -9.50
C GLN A 122 -8.80 5.24 -8.52
N GLU A 123 -9.68 6.20 -8.22
CA GLU A 123 -9.43 7.23 -7.21
C GLU A 123 -9.27 6.63 -5.81
N THR A 124 -10.08 5.65 -5.46
CA THR A 124 -9.97 4.93 -4.18
C THR A 124 -8.62 4.22 -4.05
N ILE A 125 -8.15 3.56 -5.10
CA ILE A 125 -6.80 2.94 -5.13
C ILE A 125 -5.73 4.01 -4.95
N GLY A 126 -5.83 5.15 -5.64
CA GLY A 126 -4.89 6.26 -5.52
C GLY A 126 -4.81 6.82 -4.10
N THR A 127 -5.95 6.99 -3.43
CA THR A 127 -6.00 7.43 -2.03
C THR A 127 -5.37 6.41 -1.08
N ASP A 128 -5.61 5.13 -1.29
CA ASP A 128 -5.02 4.05 -0.51
C ASP A 128 -3.49 4.01 -0.67
N ILE A 129 -2.98 4.19 -1.89
CA ILE A 129 -1.54 4.31 -2.17
C ILE A 129 -0.95 5.48 -1.41
N GLN A 130 -1.57 6.65 -1.44
CA GLN A 130 -1.08 7.84 -0.72
C GLN A 130 -1.02 7.61 0.79
N THR A 131 -2.04 6.99 1.37
CA THR A 131 -2.08 6.63 2.79
C THR A 131 -0.95 5.68 3.16
N LYS A 132 -0.72 4.66 2.35
CA LYS A 132 0.36 3.69 2.56
C LYS A 132 1.74 4.32 2.39
N MET A 133 1.90 5.28 1.49
CA MET A 133 3.15 6.05 1.35
C MET A 133 3.47 6.85 2.61
N VAL A 134 2.47 7.43 3.28
CA VAL A 134 2.66 8.09 4.57
C VAL A 134 3.16 7.11 5.63
N TYR A 135 2.59 5.90 5.69
CA TYR A 135 3.06 4.86 6.61
C TYR A 135 4.50 4.42 6.31
N VAL A 136 4.85 4.28 5.03
CA VAL A 136 6.25 3.97 4.64
C VAL A 136 7.21 5.05 5.13
N GLN A 137 6.86 6.32 4.94
CA GLN A 137 7.69 7.45 5.41
C GLN A 137 7.83 7.44 6.95
N ASP A 138 6.76 7.16 7.68
CA ASP A 138 6.77 7.07 9.12
C ASP A 138 7.69 5.94 9.62
N PHE A 139 7.54 4.74 9.08
CA PHE A 139 8.40 3.61 9.43
C PHE A 139 9.86 3.81 9.03
N MET A 140 10.13 4.49 7.92
CA MET A 140 11.51 4.85 7.54
C MET A 140 12.10 5.87 8.50
N GLY A 141 11.32 6.83 8.97
CA GLY A 141 11.71 7.75 10.03
C GLY A 141 12.05 7.03 11.34
N GLN A 142 11.21 6.09 11.75
CA GLN A 142 11.46 5.22 12.91
C GLN A 142 12.75 4.39 12.74
N TYR A 143 12.95 3.78 11.59
CA TYR A 143 14.15 3.03 11.26
C TYR A 143 15.41 3.88 11.45
N ASN A 144 15.43 5.09 10.89
CA ASN A 144 16.55 6.01 11.01
C ASN A 144 16.79 6.40 12.48
N SER A 145 15.73 6.70 13.22
CA SER A 145 15.80 7.05 14.64
C SER A 145 16.37 5.92 15.49
N TYR A 146 15.90 4.70 15.31
CA TYR A 146 16.39 3.53 16.04
C TYR A 146 17.84 3.18 15.68
N THR A 147 18.22 3.33 14.41
CA THR A 147 19.59 3.11 13.96
C THR A 147 20.55 4.12 14.58
N GLN A 148 20.17 5.40 14.64
CA GLN A 148 20.95 6.44 15.32
C GLN A 148 21.07 6.16 16.83
N GLY A 149 19.98 5.75 17.48
CA GLY A 149 19.97 5.37 18.88
C GLY A 149 20.91 4.19 19.18
N ALA A 150 20.92 3.17 18.32
CA ALA A 150 21.82 2.02 18.43
C ALA A 150 23.28 2.46 18.29
N ASN A 151 23.61 3.28 17.30
CA ASN A 151 24.98 3.78 17.08
C ASN A 151 25.47 4.64 18.25
N SER A 152 24.62 5.51 18.77
CA SER A 152 24.94 6.34 19.95
C SER A 152 25.18 5.48 21.18
N ALA A 153 24.39 4.44 21.42
CA ALA A 153 24.57 3.52 22.52
C ALA A 153 25.87 2.70 22.41
N ILE A 154 26.24 2.25 21.21
CA ILE A 154 27.49 1.56 20.93
C ILE A 154 28.68 2.47 21.21
N GLN A 155 28.65 3.73 20.74
CA GLN A 155 29.69 4.71 20.99
C GLN A 155 29.88 4.98 22.50
N SER A 156 28.77 5.14 23.22
CA SER A 156 28.79 5.33 24.67
C SER A 156 29.39 4.12 25.39
N GLY A 157 29.04 2.91 24.98
CA GLY A 157 29.62 1.68 25.50
C GLY A 157 31.12 1.55 25.22
N MET A 158 31.57 1.91 24.03
CA MET A 158 32.98 1.90 23.63
C MET A 158 33.79 2.94 24.40
N GLN A 159 33.26 4.15 24.63
CA GLN A 159 33.90 5.18 25.44
C GLN A 159 34.07 4.71 26.88
N THR A 160 33.08 4.08 27.45
CA THR A 160 33.17 3.51 28.81
C THR A 160 34.24 2.44 28.89
N LEU A 161 34.34 1.53 27.92
CA LEU A 161 35.40 0.51 27.85
C LEU A 161 36.79 1.15 27.74
N THR A 162 36.93 2.17 26.91
CA THR A 162 38.21 2.90 26.74
C THR A 162 38.66 3.60 28.03
N ALA A 163 37.73 4.25 28.71
CA ALA A 163 38.00 4.88 29.99
C ALA A 163 38.48 3.87 31.04
N VAL A 164 37.85 2.71 31.09
CA VAL A 164 38.25 1.60 31.97
C VAL A 164 39.62 1.06 31.61
N ALA A 165 39.91 0.84 30.34
CA ALA A 165 41.22 0.34 29.86
C ALA A 165 42.36 1.27 30.16
N ARG A 166 42.11 2.57 30.36
CA ARG A 166 43.10 3.59 30.75
C ARG A 166 43.38 3.66 32.25
N GLY A 167 42.81 2.79 33.04
CA GLY A 167 43.08 2.68 34.49
C GLY A 167 42.39 3.73 35.36
N GLN A 168 41.28 4.21 34.90
CA GLN A 168 40.44 5.13 35.65
C GLN A 168 39.45 4.47 36.59
#